data_3dfd5300194ed5578637b00d60f901f0
#
_entry.id   3dfd5300194ed5578637b00d60f901f0
#
_cell.length_a   1.000
_cell.length_b   1.000
_cell.length_c   1.000
_cell.angle_alpha   90.00
_cell.angle_beta   90.00
_cell.angle_gamma   90.00
#
_symmetry.space_group_name_H-M   'P 1'
#
loop_
_entity.id
_entity.type
_entity.pdbx_description
1 polymer ?
#
loop_
_entity_poly.entity_id
_entity_poly.type
_entity_poly.pdbx_seq_one_letter_code
_entity_poly.pdbx_strand_id
1 'polypeptide(L)'
;MDKPICEFLEKYNNKNPIRLHVPGHKGKSFLGYERYDLTEIDGADELYMPTGIIRKSQENASKVFGFPTFYSVEGSSHAIRSMLYLTKIYAKITGKKYKVLSTRNVHKSFLSACALLNAEVEWLYSDNVLSYFSNYLTAKSLEEYLKSSGEMPCALYVTSPDYLGNLLDIEGIAKVAKKYGVLLLVDNAHGAYLNFLGMHPITLGATMCADSAHKTLPVLTGGAYLHLSNEVYNKLSSYVESALSLFGTTSPSYLILSSLDNANDYLENEYKSKLNAFIYKINGLKSVLNSRGYTLVGNEPLKLTINAKNYGFTGQEIANILKENGIYVEFYDIDYVVLMFTIEILDSELEKVKKVLLNIKQRTKLQGTKLAPFKPERALTLQDTLSSLTEIISVENAVGRVYADFNLPCPPAVPIIMPGEVISQNTQQVFKYYNINEIKVIK
;
A
#
# COMPACT_ATOMS: atom_id res chain seq x y z
N MET A 1 18.75 4.91 19.75
CA MET A 1 18.10 6.21 19.39
C MET A 1 17.11 6.60 20.49
N ASP A 2 16.93 7.92 20.75
CA ASP A 2 15.92 8.38 21.75
C ASP A 2 14.51 8.04 21.23
N LYS A 3 13.61 7.74 22.18
CA LYS A 3 12.19 7.45 21.91
C LYS A 3 11.31 8.52 22.59
N PRO A 4 11.26 9.75 22.02
CA PRO A 4 10.72 10.92 22.74
C PRO A 4 9.23 10.78 23.09
N ILE A 5 8.41 10.12 22.26
CA ILE A 5 7.00 9.90 22.54
C ILE A 5 6.84 8.86 23.65
N CYS A 6 7.53 7.73 23.55
CA CYS A 6 7.49 6.68 24.56
C CYS A 6 7.99 7.17 25.91
N GLU A 7 9.12 7.89 25.95
CA GLU A 7 9.68 8.47 27.16
C GLU A 7 8.73 9.50 27.82
N PHE A 8 8.06 10.32 27.01
CA PHE A 8 7.07 11.27 27.52
C PHE A 8 5.92 10.52 28.20
N LEU A 9 5.36 9.49 27.53
CA LEU A 9 4.26 8.70 28.06
C LEU A 9 4.62 8.00 29.38
N GLU A 10 5.82 7.45 29.50
CA GLU A 10 6.31 6.83 30.73
C GLU A 10 6.45 7.87 31.87
N LYS A 11 7.10 9.01 31.59
CA LYS A 11 7.28 10.10 32.56
C LYS A 11 5.93 10.66 33.02
N TYR A 12 4.97 10.82 32.11
CA TYR A 12 3.62 11.27 32.42
C TYR A 12 2.90 10.28 33.33
N ASN A 13 2.91 8.99 32.99
CA ASN A 13 2.25 7.96 33.78
C ASN A 13 2.86 7.78 35.20
N ASN A 14 4.18 7.90 35.33
CA ASN A 14 4.88 7.76 36.59
C ASN A 14 4.51 8.85 37.60
N LYS A 15 3.96 10.00 37.16
CA LYS A 15 3.44 11.06 38.01
C LYS A 15 2.05 10.75 38.59
N ASN A 16 1.41 9.64 38.19
CA ASN A 16 0.03 9.29 38.57
C ASN A 16 -0.96 10.45 38.42
N PRO A 17 -1.07 11.11 37.25
CA PRO A 17 -1.81 12.34 37.10
C PRO A 17 -3.32 12.11 37.19
N ILE A 18 -4.03 13.09 37.75
CA ILE A 18 -5.49 13.17 37.67
C ILE A 18 -5.83 13.70 36.27
N ARG A 19 -6.46 12.87 35.43
CA ARG A 19 -6.75 13.17 34.04
C ARG A 19 -8.12 13.83 33.87
N LEU A 20 -8.18 15.16 33.86
CA LEU A 20 -9.40 15.92 33.58
C LEU A 20 -9.53 16.36 32.13
N HIS A 21 -8.71 15.77 31.27
CA HIS A 21 -8.71 15.92 29.80
C HIS A 21 -9.24 14.64 29.09
N VAL A 22 -9.46 14.69 27.79
CA VAL A 22 -9.76 13.50 26.96
C VAL A 22 -8.49 12.62 26.89
N PRO A 23 -8.62 11.30 26.65
CA PRO A 23 -9.84 10.51 26.37
C PRO A 23 -10.72 10.23 27.62
N GLY A 24 -11.96 9.79 27.36
CA GLY A 24 -12.98 9.56 28.40
C GLY A 24 -12.66 8.46 29.41
N HIS A 25 -11.81 7.49 29.08
CA HIS A 25 -11.38 6.40 29.97
C HIS A 25 -10.44 6.89 31.12
N LYS A 26 -9.89 8.10 31.02
CA LYS A 26 -9.04 8.73 32.09
C LYS A 26 -7.81 7.90 32.46
N GLY A 27 -7.30 7.05 31.55
CA GLY A 27 -6.18 6.14 31.79
C GLY A 27 -6.52 4.92 32.63
N LYS A 28 -7.80 4.70 32.98
CA LYS A 28 -8.25 3.48 33.67
C LYS A 28 -8.26 2.30 32.72
N SER A 29 -7.80 1.16 33.20
CA SER A 29 -7.64 -0.03 32.38
C SER A 29 -8.96 -0.73 32.13
N PHE A 30 -9.39 -0.77 30.87
CA PHE A 30 -10.48 -1.59 30.32
C PHE A 30 -9.92 -2.65 29.37
N LEU A 31 -8.93 -2.29 28.52
CA LEU A 31 -8.22 -3.15 27.59
C LEU A 31 -6.76 -3.42 28.00
N GLY A 32 -6.22 -2.62 28.95
CA GLY A 32 -4.86 -2.73 29.44
C GLY A 32 -3.86 -1.69 28.89
N TYR A 33 -4.24 -0.93 27.89
CA TYR A 33 -3.36 0.00 27.18
C TYR A 33 -3.72 1.48 27.40
N GLU A 34 -4.84 1.79 28.01
CA GLU A 34 -5.43 3.13 28.12
C GLU A 34 -4.51 4.14 28.84
N ARG A 35 -3.60 3.66 29.68
CA ARG A 35 -2.63 4.54 30.33
C ARG A 35 -1.69 5.26 29.35
N TYR A 36 -1.46 4.65 28.16
CA TYR A 36 -0.63 5.20 27.08
C TYR A 36 -1.42 5.96 26.02
N ASP A 37 -2.75 5.92 26.10
CA ASP A 37 -3.62 6.65 25.19
C ASP A 37 -3.88 8.05 25.73
N LEU A 38 -3.36 9.03 25.01
CA LEU A 38 -3.44 10.46 25.31
C LEU A 38 -3.91 11.24 24.08
N THR A 39 -4.06 12.54 24.26
CA THR A 39 -4.23 13.54 23.21
C THR A 39 -3.21 14.66 23.39
N GLU A 40 -3.42 15.80 22.74
CA GLU A 40 -2.60 17.01 22.80
C GLU A 40 -2.75 17.71 24.16
N ILE A 41 -2.03 17.23 25.17
CA ILE A 41 -1.93 17.86 26.49
C ILE A 41 -0.59 18.61 26.61
N ASP A 42 -0.45 19.39 27.67
CA ASP A 42 0.80 20.12 27.97
C ASP A 42 2.00 19.15 28.03
N GLY A 43 3.03 19.44 27.23
CA GLY A 43 4.21 18.59 27.02
C GLY A 43 4.04 17.44 26.02
N ALA A 44 2.82 17.11 25.59
CA ALA A 44 2.57 16.34 24.38
C ALA A 44 2.64 17.27 23.15
N ASP A 45 2.60 16.70 21.96
CA ASP A 45 2.77 17.43 20.72
C ASP A 45 1.56 17.22 19.81
N GLU A 46 1.39 18.04 18.78
CA GLU A 46 0.34 17.94 17.77
C GLU A 46 0.90 17.35 16.46
N LEU A 47 0.25 16.31 15.91
CA LEU A 47 0.81 15.57 14.78
C LEU A 47 1.00 16.43 13.51
N TYR A 48 0.11 17.38 13.25
CA TYR A 48 0.13 18.18 12.03
C TYR A 48 0.73 19.59 12.19
N MET A 49 1.14 19.94 13.39
CA MET A 49 1.96 21.12 13.70
C MET A 49 3.03 20.77 14.74
N PRO A 50 3.83 19.73 14.51
CA PRO A 50 4.71 19.22 15.55
C PRO A 50 5.87 20.18 15.81
N THR A 51 6.10 20.47 17.11
CA THR A 51 7.20 21.32 17.57
C THR A 51 8.03 20.67 18.67
N GLY A 52 7.56 19.53 19.19
CA GLY A 52 8.12 18.84 20.35
C GLY A 52 8.49 17.38 20.08
N ILE A 53 7.87 16.48 20.84
CA ILE A 53 8.23 15.04 20.86
C ILE A 53 7.88 14.33 19.54
N ILE A 54 6.78 14.69 18.89
CA ILE A 54 6.41 14.10 17.59
C ILE A 54 7.39 14.58 16.51
N ARG A 55 7.73 15.89 16.51
CA ARG A 55 8.74 16.43 15.60
C ARG A 55 10.06 15.67 15.72
N LYS A 56 10.56 15.52 16.94
CA LYS A 56 11.81 14.79 17.20
C LYS A 56 11.75 13.34 16.76
N SER A 57 10.61 12.67 16.97
CA SER A 57 10.38 11.29 16.53
C SER A 57 10.38 11.16 15.01
N GLN A 58 9.74 12.08 14.29
CA GLN A 58 9.77 12.12 12.81
C GLN A 58 11.17 12.43 12.25
N GLU A 59 11.95 13.28 12.93
CA GLU A 59 13.35 13.52 12.59
C GLU A 59 14.20 12.25 12.77
N ASN A 60 13.92 11.45 13.82
CA ASN A 60 14.55 10.16 14.02
C ASN A 60 14.17 9.18 12.90
N ALA A 61 12.90 9.10 12.53
CA ALA A 61 12.47 8.31 11.37
C ALA A 61 13.17 8.77 10.08
N SER A 62 13.28 10.08 9.87
CA SER A 62 13.98 10.65 8.71
C SER A 62 15.46 10.26 8.66
N LYS A 63 16.12 10.14 9.81
CA LYS A 63 17.50 9.61 9.89
C LYS A 63 17.58 8.13 9.54
N VAL A 64 16.66 7.32 10.09
CA VAL A 64 16.59 5.87 9.85
C VAL A 64 16.35 5.57 8.36
N PHE A 65 15.46 6.30 7.74
CA PHE A 65 15.13 6.10 6.31
C PHE A 65 16.11 6.80 5.36
N GLY A 66 16.74 7.88 5.79
CA GLY A 66 17.72 8.66 4.99
C GLY A 66 17.08 9.78 4.15
N PHE A 67 15.80 10.08 4.35
CA PHE A 67 15.06 11.13 3.64
C PHE A 67 13.90 11.66 4.49
N PRO A 68 13.31 12.85 4.17
CA PRO A 68 12.18 13.43 4.90
C PRO A 68 11.02 12.45 5.03
N THR A 69 10.65 12.15 6.28
CA THR A 69 9.66 11.13 6.65
C THR A 69 8.66 11.71 7.63
N PHE A 70 7.37 11.54 7.33
CA PHE A 70 6.24 12.04 8.12
C PHE A 70 5.33 10.90 8.54
N TYR A 71 4.79 10.97 9.76
CA TYR A 71 3.91 9.95 10.30
C TYR A 71 2.48 10.09 9.80
N SER A 72 1.84 8.95 9.61
CA SER A 72 0.40 8.80 9.55
C SER A 72 -0.05 7.73 10.54
N VAL A 73 -1.16 7.98 11.21
CA VAL A 73 -1.82 7.02 12.12
C VAL A 73 -3.09 6.40 11.52
N GLU A 74 -3.35 6.70 10.24
CA GLU A 74 -4.53 6.26 9.49
C GLU A 74 -4.16 5.44 8.24
N GLY A 75 -3.01 4.78 8.29
CA GLY A 75 -2.50 3.94 7.22
C GLY A 75 -1.96 4.74 6.02
N SER A 76 -1.42 4.00 5.04
CA SER A 76 -0.94 4.59 3.79
C SER A 76 -2.05 5.24 2.96
N SER A 77 -3.32 4.92 3.20
CA SER A 77 -4.45 5.59 2.53
C SER A 77 -4.46 7.09 2.80
N HIS A 78 -4.13 7.52 4.01
CA HIS A 78 -3.94 8.91 4.39
C HIS A 78 -2.71 9.51 3.69
N ALA A 79 -1.58 8.82 3.74
CA ALA A 79 -0.34 9.24 3.07
C ALA A 79 -0.53 9.39 1.55
N ILE A 80 -1.26 8.47 0.89
CA ILE A 80 -1.57 8.53 -0.55
C ILE A 80 -2.42 9.76 -0.88
N ARG A 81 -3.47 10.07 -0.10
CA ARG A 81 -4.30 11.26 -0.30
C ARG A 81 -3.47 12.54 -0.17
N SER A 82 -2.63 12.61 0.86
CA SER A 82 -1.73 13.75 1.10
C SER A 82 -0.69 13.89 -0.02
N MET A 83 -0.12 12.79 -0.49
CA MET A 83 0.83 12.75 -1.61
C MET A 83 0.19 13.30 -2.90
N LEU A 84 -1.05 12.93 -3.21
CA LEU A 84 -1.77 13.45 -4.38
C LEU A 84 -2.16 14.92 -4.24
N TYR A 85 -2.49 15.38 -3.02
CA TYR A 85 -2.71 16.80 -2.78
C TYR A 85 -1.42 17.62 -2.95
N LEU A 86 -0.29 17.15 -2.43
CA LEU A 86 1.02 17.75 -2.66
C LEU A 86 1.38 17.80 -4.14
N THR A 87 1.01 16.77 -4.91
CA THR A 87 1.17 16.75 -6.37
C THR A 87 0.34 17.84 -7.05
N LYS A 88 -0.89 18.08 -6.57
CA LYS A 88 -1.73 19.18 -7.05
C LYS A 88 -1.10 20.55 -6.78
N ILE A 89 -0.55 20.75 -5.58
CA ILE A 89 0.20 21.97 -5.23
C ILE A 89 1.44 22.13 -6.12
N TYR A 90 2.21 21.05 -6.31
CA TYR A 90 3.37 21.06 -7.19
C TYR A 90 3.00 21.45 -8.63
N ALA A 91 1.92 20.90 -9.17
CA ALA A 91 1.42 21.24 -10.50
C ALA A 91 1.11 22.75 -10.59
N LYS A 92 0.46 23.30 -9.56
CA LYS A 92 0.16 24.75 -9.49
C LYS A 92 1.42 25.60 -9.41
N ILE A 93 2.41 25.24 -8.59
CA ILE A 93 3.68 25.97 -8.45
C ILE A 93 4.46 25.98 -9.77
N THR A 94 4.43 24.86 -10.51
CA THR A 94 5.20 24.68 -11.75
C THR A 94 4.44 25.05 -13.01
N GLY A 95 3.19 25.53 -12.90
CA GLY A 95 2.34 25.87 -14.03
C GLY A 95 1.90 24.68 -14.89
N LYS A 96 2.00 23.45 -14.35
CA LYS A 96 1.57 22.24 -15.04
C LYS A 96 0.09 21.96 -14.81
N LYS A 97 -0.53 21.28 -15.77
CA LYS A 97 -1.87 20.72 -15.55
C LYS A 97 -1.82 19.61 -14.52
N TYR A 98 -2.83 19.53 -13.65
CA TYR A 98 -2.94 18.45 -12.67
C TYR A 98 -3.46 17.18 -13.33
N LYS A 99 -2.59 16.56 -14.12
CA LYS A 99 -2.81 15.31 -14.85
C LYS A 99 -1.87 14.22 -14.30
N VAL A 100 -2.43 13.10 -13.87
CA VAL A 100 -1.70 11.98 -13.28
C VAL A 100 -1.78 10.78 -14.22
N LEU A 101 -0.63 10.30 -14.67
CA LEU A 101 -0.51 9.04 -15.37
C LEU A 101 -0.45 7.90 -14.35
N SER A 102 -1.16 6.80 -14.56
CA SER A 102 -1.15 5.69 -13.60
C SER A 102 -1.33 4.34 -14.26
N THR A 103 -0.73 3.31 -13.66
CA THR A 103 -1.07 1.92 -13.94
C THR A 103 -2.42 1.55 -13.32
N ARG A 104 -3.02 0.44 -13.74
CA ARG A 104 -4.40 0.10 -13.33
C ARG A 104 -4.50 -0.68 -12.01
N ASN A 105 -3.42 -1.22 -11.50
CA ASN A 105 -3.39 -1.96 -10.22
C ASN A 105 -3.29 -1.03 -8.99
N VAL A 106 -4.14 -0.01 -8.97
CA VAL A 106 -4.17 1.00 -7.91
C VAL A 106 -5.08 0.62 -6.76
N HIS A 107 -4.69 0.96 -5.55
CA HIS A 107 -5.54 0.83 -4.38
C HIS A 107 -6.70 1.85 -4.41
N LYS A 108 -7.86 1.51 -3.84
CA LYS A 108 -9.04 2.39 -3.77
C LYS A 108 -8.78 3.79 -3.20
N SER A 109 -7.75 3.95 -2.35
CA SER A 109 -7.35 5.26 -1.81
C SER A 109 -6.85 6.22 -2.89
N PHE A 110 -6.16 5.72 -3.93
CA PHE A 110 -5.78 6.52 -5.09
C PHE A 110 -7.02 7.02 -5.84
N LEU A 111 -7.97 6.14 -6.12
CA LEU A 111 -9.20 6.48 -6.85
C LEU A 111 -10.01 7.55 -6.12
N SER A 112 -10.25 7.34 -4.81
CA SER A 112 -10.98 8.30 -3.98
C SER A 112 -10.27 9.65 -3.89
N ALA A 113 -8.95 9.66 -3.77
CA ALA A 113 -8.16 10.89 -3.74
C ALA A 113 -8.23 11.63 -5.08
N CYS A 114 -8.08 10.93 -6.21
CA CYS A 114 -8.19 11.53 -7.54
C CYS A 114 -9.59 12.14 -7.79
N ALA A 115 -10.64 11.44 -7.35
CA ALA A 115 -12.01 11.95 -7.45
C ALA A 115 -12.21 13.22 -6.61
N LEU A 116 -11.82 13.20 -5.33
CA LEU A 116 -11.96 14.34 -4.40
C LEU A 116 -11.11 15.56 -4.82
N LEU A 117 -9.93 15.31 -5.37
CA LEU A 117 -9.00 16.38 -5.78
C LEU A 117 -9.23 16.84 -7.21
N ASN A 118 -10.16 16.24 -7.93
CA ASN A 118 -10.42 16.50 -9.35
C ASN A 118 -9.15 16.35 -10.21
N ALA A 119 -8.46 15.22 -10.05
CA ALA A 119 -7.30 14.87 -10.86
C ALA A 119 -7.75 14.33 -12.22
N GLU A 120 -7.16 14.80 -13.29
CA GLU A 120 -7.26 14.13 -14.58
C GLU A 120 -6.35 12.88 -14.53
N VAL A 121 -6.94 11.70 -14.57
CA VAL A 121 -6.18 10.45 -14.57
C VAL A 121 -6.14 9.87 -15.96
N GLU A 122 -4.94 9.53 -16.42
CA GLU A 122 -4.71 8.76 -17.64
C GLU A 122 -4.15 7.39 -17.29
N TRP A 123 -4.73 6.33 -17.89
CA TRP A 123 -4.40 4.96 -17.55
C TRP A 123 -3.40 4.35 -18.53
N LEU A 124 -2.34 3.76 -17.99
CA LEU A 124 -1.45 2.88 -18.74
C LEU A 124 -2.05 1.48 -18.80
N TYR A 125 -2.07 0.93 -19.99
CA TYR A 125 -2.53 -0.44 -20.26
C TYR A 125 -1.34 -1.33 -20.58
N SER A 126 -1.36 -2.56 -20.05
CA SER A 126 -0.35 -3.57 -20.38
C SER A 126 -0.98 -4.66 -21.24
N ASP A 127 -0.24 -5.12 -22.26
CA ASP A 127 -0.67 -6.23 -23.12
C ASP A 127 -0.56 -7.60 -22.45
N ASN A 128 0.22 -7.70 -21.35
CA ASN A 128 0.45 -8.92 -20.59
C ASN A 128 -0.15 -8.81 -19.19
N VAL A 129 -1.45 -9.08 -19.06
CA VAL A 129 -2.13 -9.09 -17.77
C VAL A 129 -2.23 -10.53 -17.26
N LEU A 130 -1.38 -10.90 -16.29
CA LEU A 130 -1.51 -12.18 -15.57
C LEU A 130 -2.64 -12.12 -14.55
N SER A 131 -2.84 -10.96 -13.96
CA SER A 131 -3.89 -10.65 -12.98
C SER A 131 -4.11 -9.14 -12.97
N TYR A 132 -5.31 -8.67 -12.63
CA TYR A 132 -5.57 -7.24 -12.46
C TYR A 132 -4.82 -6.64 -11.25
N PHE A 133 -4.20 -7.47 -10.42
CA PHE A 133 -3.30 -7.04 -9.33
C PHE A 133 -1.86 -6.80 -9.78
N SER A 134 -1.48 -7.23 -10.98
CA SER A 134 -0.10 -7.17 -11.47
C SER A 134 0.14 -5.92 -12.29
N ASN A 135 1.37 -5.45 -12.23
CA ASN A 135 1.82 -4.29 -12.99
C ASN A 135 3.08 -4.63 -13.79
N TYR A 136 3.08 -4.30 -15.08
CA TYR A 136 4.18 -4.58 -16.01
C TYR A 136 4.72 -3.32 -16.68
N LEU A 137 4.74 -2.18 -15.97
CA LEU A 137 5.35 -0.97 -16.50
C LEU A 137 6.88 -1.13 -16.54
N THR A 138 7.47 -0.89 -17.71
CA THR A 138 8.92 -0.82 -17.91
C THR A 138 9.37 0.61 -18.20
N ALA A 139 10.63 0.93 -17.95
CA ALA A 139 11.21 2.22 -18.33
C ALA A 139 11.05 2.48 -19.84
N LYS A 140 11.23 1.46 -20.68
CA LYS A 140 11.06 1.56 -22.13
C LYS A 140 9.63 1.93 -22.54
N SER A 141 8.63 1.20 -22.03
CA SER A 141 7.22 1.47 -22.37
C SER A 141 6.76 2.84 -21.86
N LEU A 142 7.26 3.25 -20.68
CA LEU A 142 7.02 4.60 -20.18
C LEU A 142 7.62 5.66 -21.10
N GLU A 143 8.86 5.49 -21.54
CA GLU A 143 9.51 6.45 -22.41
C GLU A 143 8.81 6.57 -23.77
N GLU A 144 8.41 5.44 -24.37
CA GLU A 144 7.64 5.40 -25.62
C GLU A 144 6.31 6.15 -25.46
N TYR A 145 5.60 5.93 -24.34
CA TYR A 145 4.36 6.65 -24.05
C TYR A 145 4.60 8.17 -23.93
N LEU A 146 5.58 8.60 -23.12
CA LEU A 146 5.85 10.02 -22.89
C LEU A 146 6.35 10.73 -24.16
N LYS A 147 7.08 10.06 -25.03
CA LYS A 147 7.47 10.60 -26.35
C LYS A 147 6.28 10.88 -27.27
N SER A 148 5.25 10.06 -27.20
CA SER A 148 4.05 10.20 -28.02
C SER A 148 2.95 11.04 -27.40
N SER A 149 3.11 11.43 -26.12
CA SER A 149 2.12 12.20 -25.39
C SER A 149 2.08 13.66 -25.87
N GLY A 150 0.88 14.13 -26.26
CA GLY A 150 0.65 15.52 -26.64
C GLY A 150 0.66 16.48 -25.46
N GLU A 151 0.34 16.03 -24.26
CA GLU A 151 0.34 16.80 -23.02
C GLU A 151 1.03 16.02 -21.89
N MET A 152 2.10 16.60 -21.37
CA MET A 152 2.94 15.93 -20.36
C MET A 152 2.21 15.85 -19.01
N PRO A 153 2.07 14.67 -18.39
CA PRO A 153 1.51 14.53 -17.04
C PRO A 153 2.42 15.21 -16.01
N CYS A 154 1.83 15.71 -14.92
CA CYS A 154 2.62 16.27 -13.82
C CYS A 154 3.24 15.16 -12.94
N ALA A 155 2.60 13.99 -12.89
CA ALA A 155 3.07 12.84 -12.12
C ALA A 155 2.73 11.52 -12.79
N LEU A 156 3.56 10.50 -12.50
CA LEU A 156 3.29 9.08 -12.68
C LEU A 156 3.07 8.45 -11.32
N TYR A 157 1.97 7.73 -11.15
CA TYR A 157 1.69 6.94 -9.95
C TYR A 157 1.77 5.44 -10.26
N VAL A 158 2.49 4.69 -9.43
CA VAL A 158 2.65 3.24 -9.54
C VAL A 158 2.58 2.57 -8.18
N THR A 159 2.14 1.31 -8.15
CA THR A 159 2.17 0.44 -6.96
C THR A 159 3.32 -0.54 -7.07
N SER A 160 4.27 -0.51 -6.14
CA SER A 160 5.41 -1.42 -6.08
C SER A 160 5.92 -1.54 -4.63
N PRO A 161 5.91 -2.76 -4.04
CA PRO A 161 5.48 -4.04 -4.61
C PRO A 161 3.98 -4.07 -4.96
N ASP A 162 3.59 -4.84 -5.98
CA ASP A 162 2.19 -5.12 -6.20
C ASP A 162 1.65 -6.18 -5.21
N TYR A 163 0.36 -6.49 -5.29
CA TYR A 163 -0.27 -7.39 -4.33
C TYR A 163 0.27 -8.83 -4.41
N LEU A 164 0.71 -9.27 -5.58
CA LEU A 164 1.33 -10.59 -5.79
C LEU A 164 2.84 -10.62 -5.47
N GLY A 165 3.44 -9.48 -5.12
CA GLY A 165 4.85 -9.35 -4.77
C GLY A 165 5.78 -9.13 -5.96
N ASN A 166 5.28 -8.55 -7.07
CA ASN A 166 6.15 -8.10 -8.13
C ASN A 166 6.70 -6.70 -7.81
N LEU A 167 8.01 -6.54 -7.99
CA LEU A 167 8.71 -5.27 -7.91
C LEU A 167 8.90 -4.68 -9.30
N LEU A 168 8.65 -3.37 -9.43
CA LEU A 168 8.99 -2.62 -10.65
C LEU A 168 10.48 -2.21 -10.65
N ASP A 169 11.02 -1.99 -11.83
CA ASP A 169 12.30 -1.29 -12.01
C ASP A 169 12.13 0.21 -11.72
N ILE A 170 12.02 0.54 -10.42
CA ILE A 170 11.81 1.93 -9.99
C ILE A 170 12.95 2.83 -10.44
N GLU A 171 14.20 2.35 -10.43
CA GLU A 171 15.36 3.15 -10.83
C GLU A 171 15.29 3.53 -12.32
N GLY A 172 14.99 2.56 -13.19
CA GLY A 172 14.82 2.82 -14.62
C GLY A 172 13.63 3.74 -14.91
N ILE A 173 12.50 3.51 -14.24
CA ILE A 173 11.29 4.35 -14.36
C ILE A 173 11.57 5.77 -13.87
N ALA A 174 12.28 5.94 -12.73
CA ALA A 174 12.63 7.24 -12.17
C ALA A 174 13.53 8.06 -13.11
N LYS A 175 14.53 7.41 -13.74
CA LYS A 175 15.38 8.06 -14.75
C LYS A 175 14.58 8.63 -15.90
N VAL A 176 13.60 7.86 -16.40
CA VAL A 176 12.71 8.31 -17.47
C VAL A 176 11.79 9.43 -16.98
N ALA A 177 11.10 9.25 -15.85
CA ALA A 177 10.21 10.27 -15.29
C ALA A 177 10.95 11.62 -15.08
N LYS A 178 12.15 11.58 -14.50
CA LYS A 178 13.00 12.76 -14.31
C LYS A 178 13.38 13.44 -15.62
N LYS A 179 13.75 12.67 -16.66
CA LYS A 179 14.09 13.19 -18.00
C LYS A 179 12.94 14.03 -18.60
N TYR A 180 11.68 13.63 -18.36
CA TYR A 180 10.50 14.34 -18.85
C TYR A 180 9.89 15.31 -17.83
N GLY A 181 10.53 15.50 -16.68
CA GLY A 181 10.07 16.41 -15.63
C GLY A 181 8.74 15.96 -14.99
N VAL A 182 8.48 14.66 -14.93
CA VAL A 182 7.30 14.03 -14.33
C VAL A 182 7.67 13.55 -12.93
N LEU A 183 6.84 13.85 -11.92
CA LEU A 183 7.03 13.31 -10.57
C LEU A 183 6.76 11.80 -10.59
N LEU A 184 7.57 11.01 -9.87
CA LEU A 184 7.31 9.60 -9.64
C LEU A 184 6.75 9.39 -8.23
N LEU A 185 5.50 8.98 -8.15
CA LEU A 185 4.76 8.68 -6.92
C LEU A 185 4.65 7.17 -6.77
N VAL A 186 5.08 6.63 -5.65
CA VAL A 186 5.05 5.18 -5.44
C VAL A 186 4.20 4.81 -4.23
N ASP A 187 3.20 3.99 -4.47
CA ASP A 187 2.51 3.26 -3.40
C ASP A 187 3.35 2.03 -3.05
N ASN A 188 4.12 2.15 -1.98
CA ASN A 188 5.00 1.11 -1.44
C ASN A 188 4.40 0.50 -0.17
N ALA A 189 3.07 0.47 -0.05
CA ALA A 189 2.38 0.02 1.16
C ALA A 189 2.84 -1.36 1.65
N HIS A 190 3.34 -2.23 0.78
CA HIS A 190 3.85 -3.55 1.13
C HIS A 190 5.38 -3.61 1.26
N GLY A 191 6.10 -2.48 1.11
CA GLY A 191 7.56 -2.48 0.96
C GLY A 191 8.34 -1.59 1.94
N ALA A 192 7.77 -1.16 3.06
CA ALA A 192 8.48 -0.29 4.02
C ALA A 192 9.85 -0.84 4.44
N TYR A 193 9.98 -2.16 4.59
CA TYR A 193 11.24 -2.83 4.94
C TYR A 193 12.30 -2.80 3.83
N LEU A 194 11.93 -2.53 2.56
CA LEU A 194 12.85 -2.48 1.42
C LEU A 194 13.93 -1.40 1.60
N ASN A 195 13.70 -0.41 2.47
CA ASN A 195 14.72 0.58 2.83
C ASN A 195 16.00 -0.07 3.34
N PHE A 196 15.86 -1.10 4.15
CA PHE A 196 16.99 -1.78 4.80
C PHE A 196 17.74 -2.74 3.85
N LEU A 197 17.24 -2.89 2.62
CA LEU A 197 17.87 -3.65 1.53
C LEU A 197 18.42 -2.72 0.42
N GLY A 198 18.31 -1.39 0.58
CA GLY A 198 18.67 -0.43 -0.46
C GLY A 198 17.72 -0.41 -1.67
N MET A 199 16.51 -0.92 -1.50
CA MET A 199 15.50 -1.08 -2.55
C MET A 199 14.28 -0.16 -2.36
N HIS A 200 14.35 0.82 -1.44
CA HIS A 200 13.24 1.74 -1.22
C HIS A 200 13.04 2.69 -2.42
N PRO A 201 11.79 2.95 -2.83
CA PRO A 201 11.51 3.79 -4.00
C PRO A 201 12.19 5.16 -3.98
N ILE A 202 12.24 5.86 -2.85
CA ILE A 202 12.92 7.17 -2.74
C ILE A 202 14.42 7.02 -3.02
N THR A 203 15.07 6.00 -2.47
CA THR A 203 16.50 5.70 -2.72
C THR A 203 16.74 5.41 -4.20
N LEU A 204 15.78 4.78 -4.88
CA LEU A 204 15.84 4.44 -6.30
C LEU A 204 15.39 5.61 -7.22
N GLY A 205 15.06 6.78 -6.67
CA GLY A 205 14.78 8.00 -7.41
C GLY A 205 13.30 8.39 -7.52
N ALA A 206 12.40 7.73 -6.81
CA ALA A 206 11.02 8.21 -6.68
C ALA A 206 11.00 9.59 -5.96
N THR A 207 9.99 10.39 -6.27
CA THR A 207 9.87 11.75 -5.71
C THR A 207 9.06 11.79 -4.42
N MET A 208 8.01 10.98 -4.32
CA MET A 208 7.22 10.76 -3.10
C MET A 208 6.81 9.29 -2.99
N CYS A 209 6.66 8.81 -1.77
CA CYS A 209 6.33 7.43 -1.48
C CYS A 209 5.42 7.31 -0.26
N ALA A 210 4.47 6.37 -0.29
CA ALA A 210 3.60 6.05 0.84
C ALA A 210 3.85 4.61 1.30
N ASP A 211 4.22 4.43 2.58
CA ASP A 211 4.50 3.14 3.19
C ASP A 211 3.45 2.81 4.26
N SER A 212 2.92 1.59 4.27
CA SER A 212 2.21 1.06 5.43
C SER A 212 3.20 0.38 6.38
N ALA A 213 3.70 1.12 7.37
CA ALA A 213 4.65 0.58 8.34
C ALA A 213 4.13 -0.71 9.00
N HIS A 214 2.85 -0.70 9.41
CA HIS A 214 2.19 -1.81 10.10
C HIS A 214 2.09 -3.12 9.31
N LYS A 215 2.32 -3.10 7.99
CA LYS A 215 2.26 -4.34 7.18
C LYS A 215 3.55 -5.15 7.23
N THR A 216 4.69 -4.49 7.36
CA THR A 216 6.01 -5.15 7.24
C THR A 216 7.01 -4.79 8.33
N LEU A 217 6.72 -3.79 9.15
CA LEU A 217 7.52 -3.37 10.30
C LEU A 217 6.75 -3.61 11.60
N PRO A 218 7.41 -3.71 12.77
CA PRO A 218 6.76 -3.98 14.05
C PRO A 218 6.02 -2.74 14.60
N VAL A 219 5.01 -2.31 13.88
CA VAL A 219 4.21 -1.11 14.16
C VAL A 219 2.73 -1.50 14.28
N LEU A 220 1.99 -0.84 15.15
CA LEU A 220 0.56 -1.07 15.32
C LEU A 220 -0.22 -0.70 14.05
N THR A 221 -1.32 -1.42 13.81
CA THR A 221 -2.22 -1.18 12.66
C THR A 221 -2.62 0.30 12.60
N GLY A 222 -2.51 0.88 11.42
CA GLY A 222 -2.72 2.31 11.17
C GLY A 222 -1.42 3.10 11.05
N GLY A 223 -0.29 2.61 11.62
CA GLY A 223 1.00 3.28 11.47
C GLY A 223 1.53 3.21 10.04
N ALA A 224 1.87 4.36 9.49
CA ALA A 224 2.32 4.52 8.11
C ALA A 224 3.25 5.74 7.97
N TYR A 225 3.91 5.84 6.83
CA TYR A 225 4.79 6.94 6.49
C TYR A 225 4.41 7.60 5.17
N LEU A 226 4.60 8.91 5.10
CA LEU A 226 4.76 9.67 3.86
C LEU A 226 6.23 10.08 3.74
N HIS A 227 6.87 9.67 2.66
CA HIS A 227 8.27 9.98 2.36
C HIS A 227 8.38 10.93 1.17
N LEU A 228 9.30 11.86 1.25
CA LEU A 228 9.63 12.77 0.15
C LEU A 228 11.12 12.71 -0.18
N SER A 229 11.47 12.82 -1.46
CA SER A 229 12.85 13.09 -1.84
C SER A 229 13.26 14.50 -1.38
N ASN A 230 14.54 14.71 -1.08
CA ASN A 230 15.03 16.03 -0.66
C ASN A 230 14.70 17.13 -1.67
N GLU A 231 14.80 16.82 -2.99
CA GLU A 231 14.49 17.78 -4.05
C GLU A 231 13.04 18.28 -3.99
N VAL A 232 12.09 17.36 -3.81
CA VAL A 232 10.66 17.70 -3.74
C VAL A 232 10.31 18.33 -2.40
N TYR A 233 10.91 17.84 -1.31
CA TYR A 233 10.73 18.41 0.03
C TYR A 233 11.12 19.88 0.08
N ASN A 234 12.25 20.28 -0.51
CA ASN A 234 12.68 21.67 -0.56
C ASN A 234 11.65 22.61 -1.26
N LYS A 235 10.84 22.07 -2.17
CA LYS A 235 9.78 22.83 -2.86
C LYS A 235 8.44 22.82 -2.14
N LEU A 236 8.17 21.78 -1.34
CA LEU A 236 6.84 21.53 -0.78
C LEU A 236 6.82 21.49 0.77
N SER A 237 7.95 21.71 1.46
CA SER A 237 8.06 21.58 2.91
C SER A 237 6.99 22.34 3.69
N SER A 238 6.65 23.56 3.26
CA SER A 238 5.60 24.38 3.90
C SER A 238 4.17 23.88 3.70
N TYR A 239 3.97 22.86 2.85
CA TYR A 239 2.65 22.31 2.54
C TYR A 239 2.43 20.90 3.09
N VAL A 240 3.47 20.21 3.56
CA VAL A 240 3.39 18.80 3.93
C VAL A 240 2.44 18.57 5.10
N GLU A 241 2.62 19.32 6.19
CA GLU A 241 1.80 19.22 7.39
C GLU A 241 0.34 19.59 7.10
N SER A 242 0.10 20.65 6.32
CA SER A 242 -1.25 21.00 5.86
C SER A 242 -1.89 19.94 4.98
N ALA A 243 -1.10 19.26 4.13
CA ALA A 243 -1.59 18.16 3.30
C ALA A 243 -2.00 16.94 4.13
N LEU A 244 -1.23 16.62 5.16
CA LEU A 244 -1.57 15.56 6.12
C LEU A 244 -2.81 15.95 6.95
N SER A 245 -2.86 17.16 7.49
CA SER A 245 -4.00 17.66 8.28
C SER A 245 -5.32 17.63 7.51
N LEU A 246 -5.30 17.90 6.20
CA LEU A 246 -6.51 17.96 5.37
C LEU A 246 -7.28 16.63 5.33
N PHE A 247 -6.59 15.50 5.45
CA PHE A 247 -7.17 14.16 5.35
C PHE A 247 -7.06 13.36 6.64
N GLY A 248 -6.45 13.93 7.68
CA GLY A 248 -6.20 13.27 8.94
C GLY A 248 -7.20 13.64 10.04
N THR A 249 -7.25 12.80 11.07
CA THR A 249 -8.04 13.07 12.26
C THR A 249 -7.37 14.14 13.13
N THR A 250 -8.17 14.96 13.78
CA THR A 250 -7.70 15.92 14.80
C THR A 250 -7.34 15.25 16.14
N SER A 251 -7.56 13.95 16.27
CA SER A 251 -7.28 13.17 17.49
C SER A 251 -6.41 11.95 17.15
N PRO A 252 -5.14 12.14 16.78
CA PRO A 252 -4.24 11.06 16.40
C PRO A 252 -3.97 10.11 17.59
N SER A 253 -3.98 8.81 17.32
CA SER A 253 -3.73 7.80 18.36
C SER A 253 -2.27 7.82 18.83
N TYR A 254 -2.06 8.15 20.09
CA TYR A 254 -0.72 8.10 20.72
C TYR A 254 -0.18 6.67 20.87
N LEU A 255 -1.04 5.66 20.91
CA LEU A 255 -0.59 4.25 20.85
C LEU A 255 0.09 3.94 19.53
N ILE A 256 -0.48 4.41 18.41
CA ILE A 256 0.12 4.21 17.08
C ILE A 256 1.39 5.06 16.95
N LEU A 257 1.36 6.33 17.41
CA LEU A 257 2.55 7.19 17.42
C LEU A 257 3.69 6.60 18.26
N SER A 258 3.39 6.04 19.42
CA SER A 258 4.39 5.36 20.26
C SER A 258 4.98 4.14 19.57
N SER A 259 4.18 3.40 18.82
CA SER A 259 4.68 2.24 18.10
C SER A 259 5.62 2.63 16.96
N LEU A 260 5.35 3.75 16.26
CA LEU A 260 6.23 4.33 15.24
C LEU A 260 7.54 4.84 15.87
N ASP A 261 7.44 5.53 17.00
CA ASP A 261 8.58 6.04 17.75
C ASP A 261 9.50 4.92 18.25
N ASN A 262 8.90 3.88 18.85
CA ASN A 262 9.65 2.72 19.33
C ASN A 262 10.32 1.93 18.18
N ALA A 263 9.67 1.89 17.02
CA ALA A 263 10.22 1.20 15.86
C ALA A 263 11.51 1.86 15.35
N ASN A 264 11.68 3.19 15.46
CA ASN A 264 12.87 3.88 14.98
C ASN A 264 14.17 3.31 15.59
N ASP A 265 14.19 3.09 16.91
CA ASP A 265 15.36 2.55 17.61
C ASP A 265 15.68 1.11 17.16
N TYR A 266 14.66 0.27 17.05
CA TYR A 266 14.81 -1.10 16.58
C TYR A 266 15.30 -1.17 15.12
N LEU A 267 14.75 -0.34 14.26
CA LEU A 267 15.10 -0.27 12.84
C LEU A 267 16.54 0.21 12.62
N GLU A 268 17.02 1.16 13.43
CA GLU A 268 18.40 1.67 13.34
C GLU A 268 19.43 0.61 13.74
N ASN A 269 19.18 -0.13 14.83
CA ASN A 269 20.21 -0.93 15.49
C ASN A 269 20.24 -2.40 15.05
N GLU A 270 19.10 -3.08 15.00
CA GLU A 270 19.05 -4.55 14.92
C GLU A 270 18.40 -5.08 13.64
N TYR A 271 17.48 -4.30 13.06
CA TYR A 271 16.57 -4.78 12.04
C TYR A 271 17.28 -5.33 10.80
N LYS A 272 18.26 -4.60 10.26
CA LYS A 272 18.94 -4.95 9.00
C LYS A 272 19.64 -6.31 9.06
N SER A 273 20.31 -6.63 10.17
CA SER A 273 21.00 -7.91 10.34
C SER A 273 20.02 -9.06 10.45
N LYS A 274 18.95 -8.88 11.23
CA LYS A 274 17.86 -9.86 11.40
C LYS A 274 17.13 -10.10 10.07
N LEU A 275 16.86 -9.03 9.32
CA LEU A 275 16.20 -9.09 8.03
C LEU A 275 16.99 -9.93 7.02
N ASN A 276 18.29 -9.71 6.87
CA ASN A 276 19.13 -10.48 5.96
C ASN A 276 19.15 -11.98 6.32
N ALA A 277 19.27 -12.30 7.61
CA ALA A 277 19.23 -13.68 8.08
C ALA A 277 17.86 -14.34 7.81
N PHE A 278 16.77 -13.59 7.98
CA PHE A 278 15.42 -14.10 7.76
C PHE A 278 15.12 -14.29 6.25
N ILE A 279 15.54 -13.38 5.39
CA ILE A 279 15.44 -13.52 3.92
C ILE A 279 16.14 -14.80 3.45
N TYR A 280 17.30 -15.14 4.02
CA TYR A 280 17.98 -16.39 3.68
C TYR A 280 17.08 -17.61 3.99
N LYS A 281 16.39 -17.62 5.14
CA LYS A 281 15.45 -18.70 5.51
C LYS A 281 14.25 -18.75 4.55
N ILE A 282 13.66 -17.60 4.20
CA ILE A 282 12.54 -17.53 3.25
C ILE A 282 12.96 -18.02 1.86
N ASN A 283 14.15 -17.67 1.39
CA ASN A 283 14.68 -18.15 0.11
C ASN A 283 14.88 -19.68 0.14
N GLY A 284 15.32 -20.23 1.26
CA GLY A 284 15.39 -21.67 1.47
C GLY A 284 14.01 -22.34 1.37
N LEU A 285 12.97 -21.74 2.00
CA LEU A 285 11.59 -22.22 1.89
C LEU A 285 11.10 -22.16 0.43
N LYS A 286 11.29 -21.01 -0.26
CA LYS A 286 10.92 -20.83 -1.67
C LYS A 286 11.59 -21.89 -2.57
N SER A 287 12.88 -22.18 -2.36
CA SER A 287 13.63 -23.19 -3.11
C SER A 287 13.05 -24.59 -2.91
N VAL A 288 12.76 -24.98 -1.67
CA VAL A 288 12.18 -26.29 -1.35
C VAL A 288 10.78 -26.45 -1.96
N LEU A 289 9.95 -25.41 -1.92
CA LEU A 289 8.62 -25.44 -2.54
C LEU A 289 8.70 -25.57 -4.05
N ASN A 290 9.60 -24.81 -4.71
CA ASN A 290 9.82 -24.94 -6.15
C ASN A 290 10.27 -26.36 -6.54
N SER A 291 11.19 -26.97 -5.77
CA SER A 291 11.63 -28.36 -6.02
C SER A 291 10.50 -29.39 -5.82
N ARG A 292 9.47 -29.05 -5.03
CA ARG A 292 8.27 -29.86 -4.79
C ARG A 292 7.21 -29.70 -5.90
N GLY A 293 7.42 -28.80 -6.87
CA GLY A 293 6.52 -28.55 -7.99
C GLY A 293 5.57 -27.36 -7.80
N TYR A 294 5.70 -26.59 -6.73
CA TYR A 294 4.98 -25.32 -6.61
C TYR A 294 5.48 -24.32 -7.63
N THR A 295 4.59 -23.52 -8.16
CA THR A 295 4.93 -22.35 -8.99
C THR A 295 4.77 -21.09 -8.12
N LEU A 296 5.87 -20.43 -7.83
CA LEU A 296 5.88 -19.19 -7.08
C LEU A 296 5.93 -18.00 -8.04
N VAL A 297 5.24 -16.92 -7.70
CA VAL A 297 5.22 -15.65 -8.46
C VAL A 297 5.68 -14.50 -7.58
N GLY A 298 6.11 -13.41 -8.22
CA GLY A 298 6.68 -12.26 -7.53
C GLY A 298 8.15 -12.46 -7.15
N ASN A 299 8.82 -11.35 -6.94
CA ASN A 299 10.26 -11.29 -6.60
C ASN A 299 10.54 -10.49 -5.31
N GLU A 300 9.50 -10.09 -4.61
CA GLU A 300 9.59 -9.42 -3.31
C GLU A 300 10.13 -10.42 -2.26
N PRO A 301 11.15 -10.01 -1.46
CA PRO A 301 11.87 -10.95 -0.59
C PRO A 301 11.03 -11.66 0.47
N LEU A 302 10.11 -10.94 1.15
CA LEU A 302 9.35 -11.47 2.28
C LEU A 302 7.96 -12.00 1.92
N LYS A 303 7.56 -11.91 0.66
CA LYS A 303 6.28 -12.43 0.21
C LYS A 303 6.45 -13.78 -0.49
N LEU A 304 5.56 -14.70 -0.21
CA LEU A 304 5.46 -15.99 -0.86
C LEU A 304 4.08 -16.07 -1.52
N THR A 305 4.05 -15.95 -2.82
CA THR A 305 2.82 -16.06 -3.62
C THR A 305 2.84 -17.34 -4.43
N ILE A 306 1.86 -18.20 -4.17
CA ILE A 306 1.70 -19.50 -4.82
C ILE A 306 0.66 -19.38 -5.92
N ASN A 307 1.01 -19.75 -7.17
CA ASN A 307 0.03 -20.03 -8.20
C ASN A 307 -0.58 -21.40 -7.90
N ALA A 308 -1.75 -21.40 -7.27
CA ALA A 308 -2.40 -22.61 -6.76
C ALA A 308 -2.84 -23.53 -7.88
N LYS A 309 -3.34 -23.00 -9.01
CA LYS A 309 -3.83 -23.78 -10.15
C LYS A 309 -2.74 -24.62 -10.80
N ASN A 310 -1.51 -24.13 -10.85
CA ASN A 310 -0.39 -24.91 -11.35
C ASN A 310 -0.06 -26.12 -10.48
N TYR A 311 -0.46 -26.11 -9.21
CA TYR A 311 -0.31 -27.22 -8.29
C TYR A 311 -1.55 -28.12 -8.20
N GLY A 312 -2.64 -27.76 -8.93
CA GLY A 312 -3.88 -28.53 -9.03
C GLY A 312 -4.94 -28.17 -7.99
N PHE A 313 -4.87 -26.95 -7.43
CA PHE A 313 -5.81 -26.43 -6.43
C PHE A 313 -6.27 -25.03 -6.82
N THR A 314 -7.38 -24.60 -6.26
CA THR A 314 -7.70 -23.17 -6.19
C THR A 314 -6.93 -22.55 -5.01
N GLY A 315 -6.73 -21.22 -5.04
CA GLY A 315 -6.12 -20.53 -3.91
C GLY A 315 -6.94 -20.69 -2.63
N GLN A 316 -8.28 -20.67 -2.75
CA GLN A 316 -9.19 -20.94 -1.64
C GLN A 316 -8.94 -22.32 -0.98
N GLU A 317 -8.77 -23.39 -1.78
CA GLU A 317 -8.50 -24.73 -1.24
C GLU A 317 -7.19 -24.77 -0.45
N ILE A 318 -6.10 -24.18 -0.97
CA ILE A 318 -4.82 -24.10 -0.25
C ILE A 318 -4.96 -23.25 1.01
N ALA A 319 -5.64 -22.11 0.94
CA ALA A 319 -5.87 -21.24 2.09
C ALA A 319 -6.67 -21.95 3.19
N ASN A 320 -7.67 -22.77 2.82
CA ASN A 320 -8.44 -23.57 3.77
C ASN A 320 -7.56 -24.64 4.46
N ILE A 321 -6.73 -25.36 3.70
CA ILE A 321 -5.77 -26.33 4.29
C ILE A 321 -4.82 -25.65 5.28
N LEU A 322 -4.31 -24.47 4.95
CA LEU A 322 -3.46 -23.69 5.84
C LEU A 322 -4.22 -23.27 7.09
N LYS A 323 -5.45 -22.76 6.95
CA LYS A 323 -6.32 -22.33 8.05
C LYS A 323 -6.65 -23.47 9.02
N GLU A 324 -6.95 -24.66 8.52
CA GLU A 324 -7.20 -25.87 9.33
C GLU A 324 -5.98 -26.26 10.18
N ASN A 325 -4.78 -25.85 9.76
CA ASN A 325 -3.54 -26.02 10.51
C ASN A 325 -3.16 -24.78 11.35
N GLY A 326 -4.07 -23.81 11.50
CA GLY A 326 -3.86 -22.59 12.29
C GLY A 326 -2.92 -21.58 11.61
N ILE A 327 -2.83 -21.61 10.27
CA ILE A 327 -2.04 -20.67 9.47
C ILE A 327 -2.99 -19.79 8.68
N TYR A 328 -3.03 -18.50 8.99
CA TYR A 328 -3.87 -17.51 8.31
C TYR A 328 -3.03 -16.77 7.26
N VAL A 329 -3.53 -16.73 6.02
CA VAL A 329 -2.85 -16.12 4.89
C VAL A 329 -3.27 -14.66 4.72
N GLU A 330 -2.45 -13.86 4.05
CA GLU A 330 -2.77 -12.44 3.76
C GLU A 330 -3.93 -12.32 2.77
N PHE A 331 -3.87 -13.11 1.70
CA PHE A 331 -4.87 -13.07 0.64
C PHE A 331 -4.95 -14.41 -0.10
N TYR A 332 -6.12 -14.68 -0.63
CA TYR A 332 -6.32 -15.74 -1.63
C TYR A 332 -7.46 -15.39 -2.57
N ASP A 333 -7.37 -15.90 -3.78
CA ASP A 333 -8.44 -15.90 -4.76
C ASP A 333 -8.53 -17.28 -5.44
N ILE A 334 -9.13 -17.34 -6.64
CA ILE A 334 -9.26 -18.59 -7.37
C ILE A 334 -7.90 -19.07 -7.94
N ASP A 335 -6.94 -18.19 -8.13
CA ASP A 335 -5.64 -18.46 -8.77
C ASP A 335 -4.48 -18.53 -7.79
N TYR A 336 -4.47 -17.66 -6.76
CA TYR A 336 -3.31 -17.39 -5.93
C TYR A 336 -3.58 -17.53 -4.43
N VAL A 337 -2.52 -17.83 -3.69
CA VAL A 337 -2.42 -17.65 -2.24
C VAL A 337 -1.21 -16.80 -1.94
N VAL A 338 -1.37 -15.78 -1.11
CA VAL A 338 -0.31 -14.84 -0.72
C VAL A 338 -0.05 -14.96 0.77
N LEU A 339 1.18 -15.30 1.14
CA LEU A 339 1.68 -15.29 2.51
C LEU A 339 2.67 -14.12 2.66
N MET A 340 2.48 -13.31 3.68
CA MET A 340 3.40 -12.23 4.04
C MET A 340 4.17 -12.61 5.30
N PHE A 341 5.48 -12.54 5.21
CA PHE A 341 6.37 -12.81 6.33
C PHE A 341 7.03 -11.52 6.83
N THR A 342 7.37 -11.51 8.11
CA THR A 342 8.24 -10.52 8.71
C THR A 342 9.27 -11.23 9.58
N ILE A 343 10.30 -10.53 10.00
CA ILE A 343 11.33 -11.10 10.88
C ILE A 343 10.81 -11.47 12.27
N GLU A 344 9.58 -11.09 12.58
CA GLU A 344 8.92 -11.42 13.86
C GLU A 344 8.30 -12.84 13.87
N ILE A 345 8.31 -13.53 12.72
CA ILE A 345 7.90 -14.94 12.63
C ILE A 345 8.98 -15.82 13.24
N LEU A 346 8.57 -16.69 14.17
CA LEU A 346 9.47 -17.64 14.82
C LEU A 346 9.91 -18.76 13.86
N ASP A 347 11.12 -19.31 14.07
CA ASP A 347 11.62 -20.43 13.27
C ASP A 347 10.69 -21.66 13.33
N SER A 348 10.09 -21.93 14.48
CA SER A 348 9.10 -23.01 14.65
C SER A 348 7.83 -22.80 13.84
N GLU A 349 7.41 -21.54 13.67
CA GLU A 349 6.24 -21.18 12.85
C GLU A 349 6.57 -21.32 11.36
N LEU A 350 7.76 -20.87 10.93
CA LEU A 350 8.24 -21.05 9.57
C LEU A 350 8.34 -22.54 9.18
N GLU A 351 8.89 -23.39 10.06
CA GLU A 351 8.96 -24.84 9.84
C GLU A 351 7.57 -25.48 9.82
N LYS A 352 6.60 -24.98 10.62
CA LYS A 352 5.21 -25.42 10.55
C LYS A 352 4.59 -25.11 9.20
N VAL A 353 4.75 -23.88 8.68
CA VAL A 353 4.27 -23.49 7.34
C VAL A 353 4.87 -24.41 6.27
N LYS A 354 6.18 -24.59 6.29
CA LYS A 354 6.90 -25.49 5.38
C LYS A 354 6.34 -26.92 5.44
N LYS A 355 6.20 -27.50 6.61
CA LYS A 355 5.68 -28.87 6.81
C LYS A 355 4.27 -29.01 6.24
N VAL A 356 3.37 -28.07 6.50
CA VAL A 356 2.00 -28.11 5.99
C VAL A 356 1.99 -28.07 4.46
N LEU A 357 2.72 -27.11 3.85
CA LEU A 357 2.78 -27.00 2.40
C LEU A 357 3.40 -28.26 1.74
N LEU A 358 4.46 -28.86 2.31
CA LEU A 358 5.08 -30.06 1.79
C LEU A 358 4.20 -31.31 1.90
N ASN A 359 3.23 -31.35 2.82
CA ASN A 359 2.29 -32.44 2.97
C ASN A 359 1.12 -32.38 1.96
N ILE A 360 0.90 -31.25 1.29
CA ILE A 360 -0.10 -31.13 0.23
C ILE A 360 0.41 -31.95 -0.98
N LYS A 361 -0.34 -32.97 -1.38
CA LYS A 361 -0.01 -33.77 -2.56
C LYS A 361 -0.48 -33.04 -3.83
N GLN A 362 0.44 -32.84 -4.76
CA GLN A 362 0.12 -32.25 -6.06
C GLN A 362 -1.00 -33.02 -6.76
N ARG A 363 -1.94 -32.28 -7.37
CA ARG A 363 -3.01 -32.80 -8.23
C ARG A 363 -2.75 -32.41 -9.68
N THR A 364 -3.58 -32.91 -10.59
CA THR A 364 -3.58 -32.48 -12.00
C THR A 364 -3.81 -30.97 -12.06
N LYS A 365 -2.95 -30.27 -12.83
CA LYS A 365 -3.02 -28.83 -13.03
C LYS A 365 -4.42 -28.39 -13.47
N LEU A 366 -4.98 -27.38 -12.83
CA LEU A 366 -6.23 -26.75 -13.22
C LEU A 366 -5.99 -25.78 -14.36
N GLN A 367 -6.98 -25.68 -15.25
CA GLN A 367 -6.92 -24.74 -16.37
C GLN A 367 -7.02 -23.30 -15.81
N GLY A 368 -6.01 -22.49 -16.06
CA GLY A 368 -6.04 -21.05 -15.80
C GLY A 368 -6.88 -20.33 -16.86
N THR A 369 -7.57 -19.29 -16.47
CA THR A 369 -8.23 -18.38 -17.40
C THR A 369 -7.23 -17.31 -17.80
N LYS A 370 -6.92 -17.18 -19.08
CA LYS A 370 -6.23 -16.00 -19.59
C LYS A 370 -7.23 -14.86 -19.59
N LEU A 371 -7.07 -13.91 -18.67
CA LEU A 371 -7.82 -12.67 -18.74
C LEU A 371 -7.35 -11.93 -20.00
N ALA A 372 -8.27 -11.71 -20.94
CA ALA A 372 -7.95 -10.92 -22.12
C ALA A 372 -7.67 -9.47 -21.68
N PRO A 373 -6.58 -8.84 -22.16
CA PRO A 373 -6.40 -7.42 -21.97
C PRO A 373 -7.63 -6.67 -22.49
N PHE A 374 -8.17 -5.74 -21.73
CA PHE A 374 -9.28 -4.92 -22.18
C PHE A 374 -9.00 -3.45 -21.85
N LYS A 375 -9.41 -2.59 -22.76
CA LYS A 375 -9.37 -1.15 -22.61
C LYS A 375 -10.80 -0.64 -22.58
N PRO A 376 -11.39 -0.48 -21.37
CA PRO A 376 -12.77 -0.02 -21.26
C PRO A 376 -12.94 1.39 -21.82
N GLU A 377 -14.11 1.66 -22.37
CA GLU A 377 -14.54 3.02 -22.69
C GLU A 377 -14.76 3.81 -21.38
N ARG A 378 -14.27 5.04 -21.32
CA ARG A 378 -14.48 5.94 -20.20
C ARG A 378 -15.65 6.87 -20.50
N ALA A 379 -16.77 6.70 -19.78
CA ALA A 379 -17.95 7.51 -19.91
C ALA A 379 -17.94 8.75 -19.00
N LEU A 380 -17.36 8.63 -17.78
CA LEU A 380 -17.34 9.71 -16.78
C LEU A 380 -15.94 9.88 -16.17
N THR A 381 -15.68 11.07 -15.64
CA THR A 381 -14.49 11.30 -14.79
C THR A 381 -14.69 10.60 -13.43
N LEU A 382 -13.59 10.40 -12.68
CA LEU A 382 -13.68 9.87 -11.32
C LEU A 382 -14.51 10.78 -10.40
N GLN A 383 -14.41 12.11 -10.56
CA GLN A 383 -15.17 13.09 -9.79
C GLN A 383 -16.67 13.02 -10.10
N ASP A 384 -17.05 13.02 -11.39
CA ASP A 384 -18.43 12.94 -11.80
C ASP A 384 -19.07 11.63 -11.34
N THR A 385 -18.32 10.51 -11.46
CA THR A 385 -18.76 9.20 -10.99
C THR A 385 -18.99 9.18 -9.47
N LEU A 386 -18.09 9.78 -8.68
CA LEU A 386 -18.21 9.84 -7.22
C LEU A 386 -19.46 10.61 -6.77
N SER A 387 -19.85 11.64 -7.51
CA SER A 387 -21.01 12.51 -7.20
C SER A 387 -22.33 12.05 -7.83
N SER A 388 -22.31 11.00 -8.64
CA SER A 388 -23.50 10.48 -9.33
C SER A 388 -24.38 9.59 -8.42
N LEU A 389 -25.67 9.55 -8.74
CA LEU A 389 -26.60 8.58 -8.14
C LEU A 389 -26.27 7.17 -8.63
N THR A 390 -26.28 6.22 -7.70
CA THR A 390 -25.89 4.84 -7.97
C THR A 390 -26.96 3.84 -7.57
N GLU A 391 -26.88 2.65 -8.16
CA GLU A 391 -27.67 1.48 -7.77
C GLU A 391 -26.80 0.22 -7.80
N ILE A 392 -27.25 -0.82 -7.08
CA ILE A 392 -26.62 -2.15 -7.13
C ILE A 392 -27.42 -3.01 -8.09
N ILE A 393 -26.72 -3.67 -9.00
CA ILE A 393 -27.34 -4.59 -9.98
C ILE A 393 -26.60 -5.91 -10.02
N SER A 394 -27.28 -6.94 -10.50
CA SER A 394 -26.63 -8.22 -10.83
C SER A 394 -25.62 -8.02 -11.97
N VAL A 395 -24.48 -8.71 -11.87
CA VAL A 395 -23.46 -8.75 -12.94
C VAL A 395 -24.04 -9.23 -14.27
N GLU A 396 -25.08 -10.06 -14.25
CA GLU A 396 -25.77 -10.51 -15.48
C GLU A 396 -26.36 -9.34 -16.31
N ASN A 397 -26.79 -8.27 -15.63
CA ASN A 397 -27.41 -7.09 -16.23
C ASN A 397 -26.44 -5.91 -16.40
N ALA A 398 -25.13 -6.15 -16.25
CA ALA A 398 -24.15 -5.09 -16.09
C ALA A 398 -23.61 -4.53 -17.41
N VAL A 399 -23.66 -5.30 -18.48
CA VAL A 399 -23.06 -4.89 -19.78
C VAL A 399 -23.70 -3.60 -20.30
N GLY A 400 -22.86 -2.63 -20.68
CA GLY A 400 -23.27 -1.30 -21.13
C GLY A 400 -23.50 -0.29 -20.00
N ARG A 401 -23.52 -0.73 -18.74
CA ARG A 401 -23.65 0.18 -17.59
C ARG A 401 -22.29 0.76 -17.20
N VAL A 402 -22.30 1.92 -16.55
CA VAL A 402 -21.10 2.61 -16.07
C VAL A 402 -20.80 2.17 -14.63
N TYR A 403 -19.62 1.61 -14.40
CA TYR A 403 -19.18 1.16 -13.08
C TYR A 403 -18.95 2.34 -12.13
N ALA A 404 -19.37 2.20 -10.86
CA ALA A 404 -19.40 3.31 -9.91
C ALA A 404 -18.89 2.99 -8.50
N ASP A 405 -18.27 1.82 -8.30
CA ASP A 405 -17.87 1.43 -6.94
C ASP A 405 -16.48 1.91 -6.58
N PHE A 406 -16.40 2.79 -5.56
CA PHE A 406 -15.16 3.21 -4.89
C PHE A 406 -14.91 2.41 -3.60
N ASN A 407 -15.90 1.65 -3.11
CA ASN A 407 -15.79 0.90 -1.87
C ASN A 407 -15.48 -0.57 -2.12
N LEU A 408 -14.30 -0.82 -2.64
CA LEU A 408 -13.82 -2.17 -2.93
C LEU A 408 -13.50 -2.95 -1.66
N PRO A 409 -13.80 -4.26 -1.62
CA PRO A 409 -13.38 -5.11 -0.51
C PRO A 409 -11.84 -5.14 -0.39
N CYS A 410 -11.36 -5.18 0.85
CA CYS A 410 -9.95 -5.27 1.16
C CYS A 410 -9.71 -6.53 2.01
N PRO A 411 -8.74 -7.34 1.70
CA PRO A 411 -7.86 -7.36 0.55
C PRO A 411 -8.55 -7.76 -0.77
N PRO A 412 -8.07 -7.35 -1.97
CA PRO A 412 -6.89 -6.52 -2.21
C PRO A 412 -7.19 -5.03 -2.42
N ALA A 413 -8.46 -4.60 -2.42
CA ALA A 413 -8.90 -3.22 -2.67
C ALA A 413 -8.40 -2.61 -4.01
N VAL A 414 -8.18 -3.47 -5.02
CA VAL A 414 -7.79 -3.13 -6.39
C VAL A 414 -8.98 -3.41 -7.32
N PRO A 415 -9.40 -2.46 -8.15
CA PRO A 415 -10.54 -2.64 -9.04
C PRO A 415 -10.20 -3.45 -10.30
N ILE A 416 -11.15 -4.25 -10.75
CA ILE A 416 -11.09 -4.92 -12.08
C ILE A 416 -11.29 -3.87 -13.19
N ILE A 417 -12.22 -2.96 -12.97
CA ILE A 417 -12.57 -1.86 -13.87
C ILE A 417 -12.65 -0.56 -13.04
N MET A 418 -12.25 0.57 -13.62
CA MET A 418 -12.24 1.83 -12.90
C MET A 418 -13.63 2.46 -12.83
N PRO A 419 -13.97 3.16 -11.73
CA PRO A 419 -15.17 3.98 -11.67
C PRO A 419 -15.22 4.97 -12.84
N GLY A 420 -16.39 5.07 -13.50
CA GLY A 420 -16.60 5.90 -14.69
C GLY A 420 -16.38 5.17 -16.03
N GLU A 421 -15.93 3.91 -16.00
CA GLU A 421 -15.76 3.11 -17.22
C GLU A 421 -17.01 2.26 -17.52
N VAL A 422 -17.24 1.99 -18.82
CA VAL A 422 -18.35 1.17 -19.30
C VAL A 422 -18.00 -0.30 -19.19
N ILE A 423 -18.91 -1.09 -18.61
CA ILE A 423 -18.78 -2.52 -18.42
C ILE A 423 -19.00 -3.24 -19.76
N SER A 424 -17.97 -3.88 -20.27
CA SER A 424 -18.02 -4.73 -21.47
C SER A 424 -18.38 -6.17 -21.14
N GLN A 425 -18.66 -6.98 -22.15
CA GLN A 425 -18.82 -8.43 -22.00
C GLN A 425 -17.58 -9.09 -21.40
N ASN A 426 -16.38 -8.66 -21.82
CA ASN A 426 -15.13 -9.15 -21.24
C ASN A 426 -15.02 -8.82 -19.74
N THR A 427 -15.36 -7.60 -19.36
CA THR A 427 -15.40 -7.19 -17.94
C THR A 427 -16.39 -8.03 -17.12
N GLN A 428 -17.57 -8.29 -17.66
CA GLN A 428 -18.56 -9.15 -17.04
C GLN A 428 -18.04 -10.57 -16.81
N GLN A 429 -17.33 -11.14 -17.81
CA GLN A 429 -16.71 -12.45 -17.66
C GLN A 429 -15.64 -12.49 -16.57
N VAL A 430 -14.86 -11.40 -16.38
CA VAL A 430 -13.89 -11.28 -15.30
C VAL A 430 -14.58 -11.23 -13.96
N PHE A 431 -15.67 -10.46 -13.80
CA PHE A 431 -16.47 -10.46 -12.58
C PHE A 431 -16.97 -11.87 -12.21
N LYS A 432 -17.54 -12.58 -13.18
CA LYS A 432 -18.02 -13.97 -13.00
C LYS A 432 -16.90 -14.91 -12.59
N TYR A 433 -15.74 -14.77 -13.19
CA TYR A 433 -14.55 -15.56 -12.87
C TYR A 433 -14.12 -15.42 -11.40
N TYR A 434 -14.20 -14.21 -10.85
CA TYR A 434 -13.90 -13.94 -9.44
C TYR A 434 -15.12 -14.09 -8.51
N ASN A 435 -16.23 -14.71 -8.99
CA ASN A 435 -17.48 -14.90 -8.23
C ASN A 435 -18.10 -13.60 -7.70
N ILE A 436 -17.95 -12.50 -8.42
CA ILE A 436 -18.62 -11.24 -8.13
C ILE A 436 -19.98 -11.29 -8.77
N ASN A 437 -21.05 -11.28 -7.95
CA ASN A 437 -22.43 -11.45 -8.41
C ASN A 437 -23.18 -10.11 -8.54
N GLU A 438 -22.81 -9.12 -7.74
CA GLU A 438 -23.43 -7.80 -7.72
C GLU A 438 -22.37 -6.70 -7.78
N ILE A 439 -22.72 -5.61 -8.44
CA ILE A 439 -21.83 -4.45 -8.61
C ILE A 439 -22.64 -3.15 -8.52
N LYS A 440 -21.94 -2.07 -8.14
CA LYS A 440 -22.51 -0.73 -8.13
C LYS A 440 -22.29 -0.04 -9.47
N VAL A 441 -23.34 0.53 -10.02
CA VAL A 441 -23.32 1.26 -11.30
C VAL A 441 -24.03 2.61 -11.17
N ILE A 442 -23.79 3.49 -12.12
CA ILE A 442 -24.56 4.75 -12.25
C ILE A 442 -26.01 4.42 -12.62
N LYS A 443 -26.99 5.15 -12.02
CA LYS A 443 -28.41 5.02 -12.35
C LYS A 443 -28.72 5.47 -13.76
#